data_7b8ff5e94ae2f1b5290eb7ac1e562c5d
#
_entry.id   7b8ff5e94ae2f1b5290eb7ac1e562c5d
#
_cell.length_a   1.000
_cell.length_b   1.000
_cell.length_c   1.000
_cell.angle_alpha   90.00
_cell.angle_beta   90.00
_cell.angle_gamma   90.00
#
_symmetry.space_group_name_H-M   'P 1'
#
loop_
_entity.id
_entity.type
_entity.pdbx_description
1 polymer ?
#
loop_
_entity_poly.entity_id
_entity_poly.type
_entity_poly.pdbx_seq_one_letter_code
_entity_poly.pdbx_strand_id
1 'polypeptide(L)'
;MHNYYPILWVGAIIGVISTLLIVAAFVVKDGEKETGFERNMKDSEIMQRLMDYAKPFYRQFIVVGFLMLFSIAYDIISPLIVGKIEELVVGKFSLNTLFLWVAGYAAILLVSMACTYFQAVILQKTGQKIISNMREDLFVHIERLSHEQLNEIPVGKLVTRTTNDTNAISLM
;
A
#
# COMPACT_ATOMS: atom_id res chain seq x y z
N MET A 1 43.22 10.60 -1.60
CA MET A 1 42.57 9.28 -1.41
C MET A 1 41.36 9.48 -0.50
N HIS A 2 40.18 9.48 -1.07
CA HIS A 2 38.92 9.62 -0.30
C HIS A 2 38.69 8.33 0.48
N ASN A 3 38.59 8.46 1.82
CA ASN A 3 38.37 7.35 2.73
C ASN A 3 36.89 6.90 2.60
N TYR A 4 36.61 5.92 1.75
CA TYR A 4 35.27 5.33 1.59
C TYR A 4 34.87 4.36 2.73
N TYR A 5 35.79 4.10 3.67
CA TYR A 5 35.54 3.19 4.79
C TYR A 5 34.28 3.50 5.62
N PRO A 6 33.96 4.78 5.98
CA PRO A 6 32.79 5.04 6.79
C PRO A 6 31.47 4.69 6.05
N ILE A 7 31.38 4.88 4.73
CA ILE A 7 30.21 4.54 3.94
C ILE A 7 30.00 3.02 3.85
N LEU A 8 31.10 2.25 3.71
CA LEU A 8 31.04 0.78 3.71
C LEU A 8 30.55 0.23 5.06
N TRP A 9 31.02 0.82 6.18
CA TRP A 9 30.56 0.42 7.51
C TRP A 9 29.08 0.74 7.74
N VAL A 10 28.60 1.89 7.31
CA VAL A 10 27.19 2.25 7.38
C VAL A 10 26.33 1.30 6.54
N GLY A 11 26.75 0.97 5.32
CA GLY A 11 26.07 0.00 4.46
C GLY A 11 26.02 -1.40 5.08
N ALA A 12 27.13 -1.86 5.66
CA ALA A 12 27.19 -3.15 6.35
C ALA A 12 26.26 -3.22 7.56
N ILE A 13 26.23 -2.16 8.39
CA ILE A 13 25.36 -2.09 9.58
C ILE A 13 23.89 -2.12 9.16
N ILE A 14 23.49 -1.35 8.15
CA ILE A 14 22.12 -1.35 7.63
C ILE A 14 21.75 -2.73 7.07
N GLY A 15 22.65 -3.38 6.34
CA GLY A 15 22.43 -4.72 5.81
C GLY A 15 22.23 -5.77 6.91
N VAL A 16 23.03 -5.73 7.97
CA VAL A 16 22.91 -6.65 9.13
C VAL A 16 21.60 -6.39 9.89
N ILE A 17 21.23 -5.14 10.14
CA ILE A 17 19.97 -4.80 10.81
C ILE A 17 18.77 -5.24 9.98
N SER A 18 18.79 -5.01 8.67
CA SER A 18 17.72 -5.43 7.77
C SER A 18 17.54 -6.95 7.74
N THR A 19 18.64 -7.72 7.63
CA THR A 19 18.60 -9.19 7.69
C THR A 19 18.10 -9.70 9.04
N LEU A 20 18.51 -9.09 10.14
CA LEU A 20 18.04 -9.45 11.49
C LEU A 20 16.54 -9.19 11.65
N LEU A 21 16.02 -8.06 11.14
CA LEU A 21 14.60 -7.74 11.16
C LEU A 21 13.78 -8.72 10.30
N ILE A 22 14.28 -9.10 9.13
CA ILE A 22 13.63 -10.10 8.27
C ILE A 22 13.58 -11.46 8.97
N VAL A 23 14.70 -11.92 9.53
CA VAL A 23 14.74 -13.19 10.27
C VAL A 23 13.83 -13.14 11.49
N ALA A 24 13.83 -12.05 12.26
CA ALA A 24 12.94 -11.87 13.40
C ALA A 24 11.45 -11.91 12.97
N ALA A 25 11.09 -11.28 11.85
CA ALA A 25 9.72 -11.32 11.31
C ALA A 25 9.31 -12.75 10.91
N PHE A 26 10.23 -13.56 10.35
CA PHE A 26 9.95 -14.96 10.04
C PHE A 26 9.82 -15.82 11.28
N VAL A 27 10.65 -15.62 12.31
CA VAL A 27 10.61 -16.39 13.57
C VAL A 27 9.37 -16.04 14.40
N VAL A 28 8.93 -14.76 14.41
CA VAL A 28 7.72 -14.34 15.13
C VAL A 28 6.45 -14.84 14.45
N LYS A 29 6.48 -15.11 13.14
CA LYS A 29 5.32 -15.62 12.38
C LYS A 29 4.90 -17.04 12.79
N ASP A 30 5.79 -17.85 13.37
CA ASP A 30 5.49 -19.23 13.81
C ASP A 30 4.78 -19.32 15.18
N GLY A 31 4.45 -18.19 15.81
CA GLY A 31 3.87 -18.13 17.16
C GLY A 31 2.35 -17.94 17.25
N GLU A 32 1.62 -17.83 16.15
CA GLU A 32 0.16 -17.76 16.19
C GLU A 32 -0.42 -19.16 16.51
N LYS A 33 -0.80 -19.33 17.78
CA LYS A 33 -1.56 -20.47 18.25
C LYS A 33 -2.86 -20.57 17.46
N GLU A 34 -3.02 -21.67 16.74
CA GLU A 34 -4.29 -22.08 16.12
C GLU A 34 -5.41 -22.04 17.14
N THR A 35 -6.22 -20.99 17.14
CA THR A 35 -7.49 -20.97 17.84
C THR A 35 -8.49 -21.78 17.01
N GLY A 36 -8.50 -23.10 17.21
CA GLY A 36 -9.62 -24.00 17.18
C GLY A 36 -10.67 -23.92 16.07
N PHE A 37 -10.29 -23.61 14.83
CA PHE A 37 -11.09 -23.91 13.64
C PHE A 37 -10.15 -24.47 12.58
N GLU A 38 -10.35 -25.72 12.18
CA GLU A 38 -9.63 -26.32 11.05
C GLU A 38 -9.89 -25.45 9.82
N ARG A 39 -8.84 -24.78 9.37
CA ARG A 39 -8.81 -23.94 8.17
C ARG A 39 -8.81 -24.86 6.96
N ASN A 40 -9.98 -25.32 6.53
CA ASN A 40 -10.14 -26.25 5.40
C ASN A 40 -9.98 -25.60 4.03
N MET A 41 -9.66 -24.30 3.95
CA MET A 41 -9.52 -23.57 2.68
C MET A 41 -8.06 -23.30 2.35
N LYS A 42 -7.67 -23.58 1.10
CA LYS A 42 -6.35 -23.21 0.57
C LYS A 42 -6.26 -21.71 0.41
N ASP A 43 -5.09 -21.12 0.70
CA ASP A 43 -4.84 -19.68 0.56
C ASP A 43 -5.18 -19.14 -0.85
N SER A 44 -5.00 -19.97 -1.89
CA SER A 44 -5.37 -19.63 -3.27
C SER A 44 -6.87 -19.43 -3.47
N GLU A 45 -7.71 -20.17 -2.75
CA GLU A 45 -9.17 -20.05 -2.83
C GLU A 45 -9.65 -18.76 -2.15
N ILE A 46 -9.03 -18.42 -1.02
CA ILE A 46 -9.30 -17.13 -0.32
C ILE A 46 -8.90 -15.96 -1.22
N MET A 47 -7.71 -16.02 -1.83
CA MET A 47 -7.24 -14.99 -2.75
C MET A 47 -8.17 -14.85 -3.97
N GLN A 48 -8.65 -15.96 -4.52
CA GLN A 48 -9.58 -15.93 -5.66
C GLN A 48 -10.90 -15.26 -5.28
N ARG A 49 -11.46 -15.55 -4.11
CA ARG A 49 -12.69 -14.89 -3.61
C ARG A 49 -12.47 -13.39 -3.38
N LEU A 50 -11.34 -12.99 -2.80
CA LEU A 50 -10.99 -11.58 -2.65
C LEU A 50 -10.88 -10.86 -4.00
N MET A 51 -10.25 -11.52 -4.99
CA MET A 51 -10.15 -10.99 -6.35
C MET A 51 -11.53 -10.84 -7.02
N ASP A 52 -12.50 -11.70 -6.73
CA ASP A 52 -13.86 -11.57 -7.27
C ASP A 52 -14.56 -10.29 -6.77
N TYR A 53 -14.32 -9.87 -5.53
CA TYR A 53 -14.80 -8.57 -5.02
C TYR A 53 -14.07 -7.38 -5.63
N ALA A 54 -12.81 -7.54 -6.03
CA ALA A 54 -12.02 -6.48 -6.66
C ALA A 54 -12.32 -6.31 -8.16
N LYS A 55 -12.75 -7.36 -8.86
CA LYS A 55 -13.05 -7.36 -10.31
C LYS A 55 -13.98 -6.22 -10.76
N PRO A 56 -15.09 -5.88 -10.08
CA PRO A 56 -15.96 -4.79 -10.51
C PRO A 56 -15.26 -3.43 -10.56
N PHE A 57 -14.15 -3.28 -9.84
CA PHE A 57 -13.40 -2.03 -9.69
C PHE A 57 -12.14 -1.97 -10.56
N TYR A 58 -11.98 -2.85 -11.57
CA TYR A 58 -10.79 -2.92 -12.42
C TYR A 58 -10.42 -1.57 -13.08
N ARG A 59 -11.42 -0.75 -13.42
CA ARG A 59 -11.19 0.58 -14.03
C ARG A 59 -10.47 1.52 -13.07
N GLN A 60 -10.86 1.52 -11.79
CA GLN A 60 -10.20 2.31 -10.75
C GLN A 60 -8.76 1.88 -10.56
N PHE A 61 -8.49 0.57 -10.56
CA PHE A 61 -7.13 0.04 -10.46
C PHE A 61 -6.27 0.42 -11.68
N ILE A 62 -6.84 0.42 -12.89
CA ILE A 62 -6.13 0.90 -14.10
C ILE A 62 -5.76 2.38 -13.95
N VAL A 63 -6.70 3.23 -13.52
CA VAL A 63 -6.43 4.66 -13.32
C VAL A 63 -5.35 4.87 -12.26
N VAL A 64 -5.43 4.18 -11.14
CA VAL A 64 -4.39 4.22 -10.10
C VAL A 64 -3.04 3.78 -10.66
N GLY A 65 -3.01 2.69 -11.45
CA GLY A 65 -1.78 2.22 -12.11
C GLY A 65 -1.14 3.29 -13.01
N PHE A 66 -1.93 4.00 -13.81
CA PHE A 66 -1.43 5.12 -14.62
C PHE A 66 -0.88 6.27 -13.77
N LEU A 67 -1.58 6.63 -12.69
CA LEU A 67 -1.09 7.68 -11.76
C LEU A 67 0.21 7.25 -11.06
N MET A 68 0.34 5.96 -10.71
CA MET A 68 1.57 5.39 -10.15
C MET A 68 2.74 5.47 -11.13
N LEU A 69 2.53 5.11 -12.39
CA LEU A 69 3.57 5.23 -13.42
C LEU A 69 4.04 6.67 -13.58
N PHE A 70 3.11 7.62 -13.52
CA PHE A 70 3.44 9.04 -13.58
C PHE A 70 4.25 9.50 -12.35
N SER A 71 3.89 9.03 -11.16
CA SER A 71 4.62 9.31 -9.91
C SER A 71 6.04 8.76 -9.96
N ILE A 72 6.22 7.52 -10.42
CA ILE A 72 7.53 6.89 -10.59
C ILE A 72 8.39 7.67 -11.61
N ALA A 73 7.81 8.09 -12.73
CA ALA A 73 8.51 8.91 -13.71
C ALA A 73 9.01 10.23 -13.10
N TYR A 74 8.17 10.88 -12.28
CA TYR A 74 8.57 12.07 -11.53
C TYR A 74 9.75 11.78 -10.58
N ASP A 75 9.70 10.69 -9.80
CA ASP A 75 10.75 10.34 -8.84
C ASP A 75 12.12 10.12 -9.54
N ILE A 76 12.11 9.63 -10.78
CA ILE A 76 13.33 9.45 -11.59
C ILE A 76 13.80 10.80 -12.17
N ILE A 77 12.90 11.66 -12.65
CA ILE A 77 13.21 12.92 -13.31
C ILE A 77 13.63 14.00 -12.30
N SER A 78 13.02 13.99 -11.10
CA SER A 78 13.26 15.00 -10.07
C SER A 78 14.74 15.22 -9.74
N PRO A 79 15.57 14.19 -9.42
CA PRO A 79 16.98 14.37 -9.12
C PRO A 79 17.78 14.87 -10.33
N LEU A 80 17.37 14.55 -11.57
CA LEU A 80 18.03 15.07 -12.78
C LEU A 80 17.81 16.57 -12.95
N ILE A 81 16.60 17.05 -12.66
CA ILE A 81 16.30 18.50 -12.72
C ILE A 81 17.05 19.23 -11.62
N VAL A 82 17.08 18.71 -10.40
CA VAL A 82 17.81 19.29 -9.27
C VAL A 82 19.31 19.37 -9.57
N GLY A 83 19.90 18.31 -10.15
CA GLY A 83 21.30 18.33 -10.59
C GLY A 83 21.59 19.39 -11.65
N LYS A 84 20.66 19.62 -12.59
CA LYS A 84 20.79 20.69 -13.57
C LYS A 84 20.70 22.09 -12.94
N ILE A 85 19.84 22.28 -11.97
CA ILE A 85 19.74 23.53 -11.21
C ILE A 85 21.03 23.78 -10.44
N GLU A 86 21.61 22.77 -9.81
CA GLU A 86 22.89 22.87 -9.10
C GLU A 86 24.04 23.26 -10.03
N GLU A 87 24.13 22.64 -11.21
CA GLU A 87 25.12 22.95 -12.24
C GLU A 87 25.02 24.45 -12.71
N LEU A 88 23.78 24.94 -12.86
CA LEU A 88 23.52 26.33 -13.24
C LEU A 88 23.91 27.33 -12.14
N VAL A 89 23.76 26.96 -10.88
CA VAL A 89 24.15 27.82 -9.74
C VAL A 89 25.66 27.92 -9.59
N VAL A 90 26.37 26.79 -9.79
CA VAL A 90 27.83 26.71 -9.63
C VAL A 90 28.57 27.28 -10.89
N GLY A 91 27.94 27.16 -12.06
CA GLY A 91 28.53 27.56 -13.34
C GLY A 91 28.31 29.04 -13.70
N LYS A 92 27.87 29.29 -14.96
CA LYS A 92 27.50 30.64 -15.40
C LYS A 92 26.14 31.03 -14.84
N PHE A 93 26.13 31.71 -13.72
CA PHE A 93 24.92 32.18 -13.05
C PHE A 93 24.10 33.14 -13.96
N SER A 94 22.88 32.70 -14.30
CA SER A 94 21.89 33.52 -15.02
C SER A 94 20.56 33.45 -14.28
N LEU A 95 20.13 34.57 -13.72
CA LEU A 95 18.88 34.66 -12.95
C LEU A 95 17.65 34.19 -13.75
N ASN A 96 17.55 34.58 -15.02
CA ASN A 96 16.41 34.23 -15.87
C ASN A 96 16.35 32.72 -16.14
N THR A 97 17.49 32.09 -16.42
CA THR A 97 17.57 30.64 -16.66
C THR A 97 17.27 29.87 -15.39
N LEU A 98 17.83 30.30 -14.26
CA LEU A 98 17.56 29.69 -12.95
C LEU A 98 16.07 29.75 -12.61
N PHE A 99 15.47 30.94 -12.76
CA PHE A 99 14.03 31.10 -12.47
C PHE A 99 13.16 30.21 -13.35
N LEU A 100 13.49 30.05 -14.64
CA LEU A 100 12.76 29.16 -15.54
C LEU A 100 12.82 27.67 -15.07
N TRP A 101 14.01 27.18 -14.68
CA TRP A 101 14.18 25.82 -14.20
C TRP A 101 13.48 25.58 -12.86
N VAL A 102 13.57 26.54 -11.94
CA VAL A 102 12.91 26.46 -10.64
C VAL A 102 11.38 26.50 -10.80
N ALA A 103 10.86 27.38 -11.64
CA ALA A 103 9.43 27.45 -11.93
C ALA A 103 8.92 26.18 -12.62
N GLY A 104 9.69 25.64 -13.57
CA GLY A 104 9.39 24.36 -14.20
C GLY A 104 9.35 23.21 -13.21
N TYR A 105 10.34 23.12 -12.33
CA TYR A 105 10.39 22.12 -11.26
C TYR A 105 9.20 22.24 -10.30
N ALA A 106 8.86 23.48 -9.89
CA ALA A 106 7.71 23.72 -9.02
C ALA A 106 6.38 23.29 -9.69
N ALA A 107 6.21 23.55 -11.00
CA ALA A 107 5.04 23.10 -11.72
C ALA A 107 4.92 21.58 -11.76
N ILE A 108 6.01 20.88 -12.08
CA ILE A 108 6.04 19.41 -12.11
C ILE A 108 5.76 18.83 -10.70
N LEU A 109 6.29 19.45 -9.65
CA LEU A 109 6.06 19.07 -8.26
C LEU A 109 4.57 19.20 -7.87
N LEU A 110 3.92 20.30 -8.25
CA LEU A 110 2.49 20.48 -7.99
C LEU A 110 1.64 19.45 -8.73
N VAL A 111 1.99 19.12 -9.96
CA VAL A 111 1.30 18.06 -10.72
C VAL A 111 1.49 16.69 -10.06
N SER A 112 2.71 16.36 -9.65
CA SER A 112 3.01 15.11 -8.94
C SER A 112 2.23 15.00 -7.63
N MET A 113 2.17 16.08 -6.85
CA MET A 113 1.40 16.15 -5.63
C MET A 113 -0.10 15.91 -5.88
N ALA A 114 -0.66 16.52 -6.92
CA ALA A 114 -2.05 16.31 -7.32
C ALA A 114 -2.29 14.85 -7.74
N CYS A 115 -1.41 14.26 -8.55
CA CYS A 115 -1.51 12.85 -8.97
C CYS A 115 -1.49 11.91 -7.76
N THR A 116 -0.56 12.11 -6.82
CA THR A 116 -0.46 11.30 -5.59
C THR A 116 -1.72 11.44 -4.73
N TYR A 117 -2.27 12.64 -4.60
CA TYR A 117 -3.51 12.88 -3.89
C TYR A 117 -4.70 12.12 -4.52
N PHE A 118 -4.89 12.27 -5.83
CA PHE A 118 -5.98 11.55 -6.53
C PHE A 118 -5.81 10.04 -6.46
N GLN A 119 -4.58 9.53 -6.59
CA GLN A 119 -4.27 8.12 -6.42
C GLN A 119 -4.69 7.61 -5.04
N ALA A 120 -4.30 8.31 -3.97
CA ALA A 120 -4.65 7.94 -2.61
C ALA A 120 -6.17 7.95 -2.38
N VAL A 121 -6.88 8.98 -2.86
CA VAL A 121 -8.32 9.11 -2.73
C VAL A 121 -9.06 7.99 -3.47
N ILE A 122 -8.65 7.69 -4.71
CA ILE A 122 -9.29 6.62 -5.50
C ILE A 122 -9.05 5.27 -4.83
N LEU A 123 -7.82 4.97 -4.41
CA LEU A 123 -7.47 3.72 -3.75
C LEU A 123 -8.26 3.54 -2.45
N GLN A 124 -8.30 4.59 -1.60
CA GLN A 124 -9.05 4.58 -0.35
C GLN A 124 -10.55 4.34 -0.56
N LYS A 125 -11.17 5.09 -1.48
CA LYS A 125 -12.61 4.93 -1.78
C LYS A 125 -12.92 3.54 -2.34
N THR A 126 -12.07 3.03 -3.22
CA THR A 126 -12.25 1.70 -3.82
C THR A 126 -12.10 0.60 -2.76
N GLY A 127 -11.10 0.69 -1.90
CA GLY A 127 -10.90 -0.25 -0.79
C GLY A 127 -12.09 -0.27 0.15
N GLN A 128 -12.57 0.90 0.59
CA GLN A 128 -13.76 0.99 1.45
C GLN A 128 -15.02 0.42 0.80
N LYS A 129 -15.19 0.60 -0.52
CA LYS A 129 -16.34 0.04 -1.23
C LYS A 129 -16.28 -1.48 -1.33
N ILE A 130 -15.08 -2.04 -1.59
CA ILE A 130 -14.88 -3.50 -1.59
C ILE A 130 -15.22 -4.08 -0.22
N ILE A 131 -14.71 -3.48 0.86
CA ILE A 131 -14.99 -3.93 2.23
C ILE A 131 -16.48 -3.80 2.57
N SER A 132 -17.13 -2.72 2.13
CA SER A 132 -18.58 -2.55 2.31
C SER A 132 -19.39 -3.66 1.62
N ASN A 133 -19.03 -4.02 0.39
CA ASN A 133 -19.68 -5.10 -0.34
C ASN A 133 -19.48 -6.46 0.36
N MET A 134 -18.25 -6.72 0.83
CA MET A 134 -17.96 -7.94 1.60
C MET A 134 -18.80 -8.04 2.88
N ARG A 135 -18.97 -6.91 3.61
CA ARG A 135 -19.80 -6.88 4.82
C ARG A 135 -21.28 -7.14 4.49
N GLU A 136 -21.77 -6.56 3.43
CA GLU A 136 -23.15 -6.74 2.97
C GLU A 136 -23.43 -8.20 2.63
N ASP A 137 -22.55 -8.83 1.85
CA ASP A 137 -22.66 -10.25 1.50
C ASP A 137 -22.58 -11.17 2.72
N LEU A 138 -21.68 -10.87 3.67
CA LEU A 138 -21.59 -11.61 4.93
C LEU A 138 -22.86 -11.47 5.74
N PHE A 139 -23.43 -10.26 5.84
CA PHE A 139 -24.66 -10.01 6.57
C PHE A 139 -25.84 -10.77 5.97
N VAL A 140 -26.02 -10.70 4.65
CA VAL A 140 -27.06 -11.44 3.92
C VAL A 140 -26.87 -12.96 4.09
N HIS A 141 -25.63 -13.45 4.13
CA HIS A 141 -25.36 -14.86 4.37
C HIS A 141 -25.78 -15.28 5.78
N ILE A 142 -25.47 -14.47 6.79
CA ILE A 142 -25.85 -14.71 8.19
C ILE A 142 -27.39 -14.71 8.35
N GLU A 143 -28.10 -13.80 7.71
CA GLU A 143 -29.58 -13.75 7.75
C GLU A 143 -30.24 -15.00 7.13
N ARG A 144 -29.57 -15.63 6.18
CA ARG A 144 -30.08 -16.86 5.53
C ARG A 144 -29.78 -18.15 6.30
N LEU A 145 -29.00 -18.07 7.37
CA LEU A 145 -28.73 -19.24 8.23
C LEU A 145 -30.02 -19.67 8.95
N SER A 146 -30.26 -20.98 9.02
CA SER A 146 -31.43 -21.51 9.75
C SER A 146 -31.30 -21.27 11.26
N HIS A 147 -32.45 -21.20 11.96
CA HIS A 147 -32.48 -21.04 13.42
C HIS A 147 -31.67 -22.14 14.16
N GLU A 148 -31.59 -23.32 13.58
CA GLU A 148 -30.84 -24.44 14.14
C GLU A 148 -29.33 -24.19 14.09
N GLN A 149 -28.82 -23.62 12.98
CA GLN A 149 -27.41 -23.23 12.80
C GLN A 149 -27.03 -22.00 13.65
N LEU A 150 -27.96 -21.08 13.85
CA LEU A 150 -27.76 -19.92 14.72
C LEU A 150 -27.72 -20.27 16.22
N ASN A 151 -28.39 -21.33 16.64
CA ASN A 151 -28.36 -21.79 18.04
C ASN A 151 -27.02 -22.45 18.41
N GLU A 152 -26.31 -23.03 17.46
CA GLU A 152 -24.97 -23.60 17.68
C GLU A 152 -23.87 -22.56 17.80
N ILE A 153 -24.06 -21.35 17.23
CA ILE A 153 -23.06 -20.30 17.22
C ILE A 153 -23.62 -19.07 17.96
N PRO A 154 -22.99 -18.63 19.08
CA PRO A 154 -23.43 -17.42 19.78
C PRO A 154 -23.47 -16.22 18.82
N VAL A 155 -24.64 -15.63 18.60
CA VAL A 155 -24.86 -14.51 17.66
C VAL A 155 -23.90 -13.33 17.94
N GLY A 156 -23.60 -13.04 19.20
CA GLY A 156 -22.62 -12.03 19.59
C GLY A 156 -21.22 -12.30 19.07
N LYS A 157 -20.79 -13.57 19.02
CA LYS A 157 -19.48 -13.96 18.48
C LYS A 157 -19.43 -13.80 16.96
N LEU A 158 -20.53 -14.07 16.26
CA LEU A 158 -20.68 -13.87 14.82
C LEU A 158 -20.59 -12.39 14.44
N VAL A 159 -21.33 -11.53 15.14
CA VAL A 159 -21.34 -10.07 14.90
C VAL A 159 -19.97 -9.48 15.19
N THR A 160 -19.33 -9.84 16.30
CA THR A 160 -17.99 -9.34 16.66
C THR A 160 -16.94 -9.77 15.63
N ARG A 161 -16.98 -11.03 15.16
CA ARG A 161 -16.10 -11.50 14.09
C ARG A 161 -16.34 -10.76 12.78
N THR A 162 -17.58 -10.64 12.33
CA THR A 162 -17.91 -9.95 11.07
C THR A 162 -17.43 -8.51 11.09
N THR A 163 -17.48 -7.84 12.25
CA THR A 163 -17.04 -6.46 12.38
C THR A 163 -15.51 -6.34 12.52
N ASN A 164 -14.90 -7.16 13.36
CA ASN A 164 -13.47 -7.06 13.64
C ASN A 164 -12.61 -7.62 12.51
N ASP A 165 -12.98 -8.75 11.91
CA ASP A 165 -12.20 -9.36 10.85
C ASP A 165 -12.25 -8.52 9.57
N THR A 166 -13.40 -7.90 9.26
CA THR A 166 -13.49 -6.94 8.14
C THR A 166 -12.76 -5.64 8.43
N ASN A 167 -12.65 -5.20 9.69
CA ASN A 167 -11.80 -4.07 10.06
C ASN A 167 -10.31 -4.40 9.93
N ALA A 168 -9.90 -5.61 10.29
CA ALA A 168 -8.51 -6.06 10.11
C ALA A 168 -8.10 -6.05 8.61
N ILE A 169 -8.99 -6.49 7.71
CA ILE A 169 -8.77 -6.41 6.26
C ILE A 169 -8.67 -4.93 5.78
N SER A 170 -9.40 -4.02 6.43
CA SER A 170 -9.35 -2.58 6.10
C SER A 170 -8.01 -1.91 6.48
N LEU A 171 -7.26 -2.49 7.40
CA LEU A 171 -5.98 -1.97 7.89
C LEU A 171 -4.77 -2.53 7.13
N MET A 172 -4.96 -3.56 6.30
CA MET A 172 -3.96 -4.10 5.38
C MET A 172 -3.94 -3.31 4.06
#